data_9f31d2e1f04ed841951f925166b8842c
#
_entry.id   9f31d2e1f04ed841951f925166b8842c
#
_cell.length_a   1.000
_cell.length_b   1.000
_cell.length_c   1.000
_cell.angle_alpha   90.00
_cell.angle_beta   90.00
_cell.angle_gamma   90.00
#
_symmetry.space_group_name_H-M   'P 1'
#
loop_
_entity.id
_entity.type
_entity.pdbx_description
1 polymer ?
#
loop_
_entity_poly.entity_id
_entity_poly.type
_entity_poly.pdbx_seq_one_letter_code
_entity_poly.pdbx_strand_id
1 'polypeptide(L)'
;MPTGVDRVEHAYLTQFLADDVACFGLVRTAFGYLLLDRQGLQGVLDRVEGRTDWGDCDRLSRLSRNRNATGKRAEADFRRLAVGRSTPWFLRQFCKNLPDKCTYYNVGHSNLTDRVLSALKWAGVHLTVLVHDVIPLEYPQFQRRGTVEPFRAKIKRVRQCADLVIYNSEDTRDRTEAQMKQWGALPQGLVAHLGTITPVPDSAALPPSLPPEQPYFVTVGTIEPRKNHIFLLDIWQQLGPDAPVLLICGARGWNNDVVFDRLDALDPNGPVREIANLSDAALAALVQGAAGALFPSLAEGFGLPPCEALALRTRVLCNDLPVLHEFLGYMPVYASVSDRYQWQKII
;
A
#
# COMPACT_ATOMS: atom_id res chain seq x y z
N MET A 1 -9.69 5.15 -0.06
CA MET A 1 -8.31 5.36 0.48
C MET A 1 -7.29 4.72 -0.44
N PRO A 2 -6.17 5.37 -0.75
CA PRO A 2 -5.04 4.75 -1.39
C PRO A 2 -4.42 3.68 -0.48
N THR A 3 -3.88 2.63 -1.08
CA THR A 3 -3.12 1.60 -0.34
C THR A 3 -1.78 2.16 0.15
N GLY A 4 -1.10 1.44 1.06
CA GLY A 4 0.25 1.82 1.48
C GLY A 4 1.23 1.92 0.30
N VAL A 5 1.11 1.03 -0.70
CA VAL A 5 1.92 1.05 -1.92
C VAL A 5 1.63 2.30 -2.76
N ASP A 6 0.35 2.65 -2.96
CA ASP A 6 -0.03 3.86 -3.71
C ASP A 6 0.53 5.13 -3.05
N ARG A 7 0.58 5.17 -1.72
CA ARG A 7 1.16 6.30 -0.96
C ARG A 7 2.68 6.41 -1.17
N VAL A 8 3.38 5.29 -1.26
CA VAL A 8 4.81 5.28 -1.58
C VAL A 8 5.05 5.73 -3.03
N GLU A 9 4.26 5.24 -4.01
CA GLU A 9 4.34 5.71 -5.40
C GLU A 9 4.10 7.22 -5.48
N HIS A 10 3.09 7.74 -4.77
CA HIS A 10 2.79 9.16 -4.71
C HIS A 10 3.96 9.98 -4.12
N ALA A 11 4.54 9.53 -3.00
CA ALA A 11 5.66 10.21 -2.35
C ALA A 11 6.90 10.28 -3.27
N TYR A 12 7.24 9.17 -3.94
CA TYR A 12 8.34 9.15 -4.91
C TYR A 12 8.07 10.08 -6.10
N LEU A 13 6.84 10.05 -6.65
CA LEU A 13 6.48 10.94 -7.75
C LEU A 13 6.59 12.41 -7.35
N THR A 14 6.07 12.77 -6.17
CA THR A 14 6.16 14.13 -5.65
C THR A 14 7.60 14.57 -5.49
N GLN A 15 8.47 13.72 -4.92
CA GLN A 15 9.88 14.04 -4.76
C GLN A 15 10.60 14.19 -6.10
N PHE A 16 10.40 13.28 -7.06
CA PHE A 16 10.99 13.41 -8.39
C PHE A 16 10.54 14.66 -9.15
N LEU A 17 9.32 15.13 -8.88
CA LEU A 17 8.83 16.39 -9.43
C LEU A 17 9.38 17.62 -8.70
N ALA A 18 9.78 17.50 -7.46
CA ALA A 18 10.44 18.56 -6.71
C ALA A 18 11.93 18.72 -7.07
N ASP A 19 12.59 17.62 -7.43
CA ASP A 19 14.01 17.62 -7.81
C ASP A 19 14.22 18.27 -9.17
N ASP A 20 15.34 18.99 -9.36
CA ASP A 20 15.72 19.61 -10.65
C ASP A 20 16.43 18.61 -11.57
N VAL A 21 15.81 17.44 -11.79
CA VAL A 21 16.34 16.39 -12.67
C VAL A 21 15.29 16.04 -13.72
N ALA A 22 15.71 15.74 -14.93
CA ALA A 22 14.79 15.25 -15.96
C ALA A 22 14.13 13.95 -15.51
N CYS A 23 12.80 13.93 -15.42
CA CYS A 23 12.04 12.75 -15.04
C CYS A 23 10.97 12.41 -16.08
N PHE A 24 10.74 11.10 -16.24
CA PHE A 24 9.78 10.55 -17.19
C PHE A 24 8.94 9.47 -16.51
N GLY A 25 7.68 9.34 -16.93
CA GLY A 25 6.78 8.27 -16.47
C GLY A 25 6.46 7.28 -17.58
N LEU A 26 6.74 6.00 -17.39
CA LEU A 26 6.35 4.92 -18.28
C LEU A 26 5.02 4.31 -17.83
N VAL A 27 3.94 4.70 -18.50
CA VAL A 27 2.58 4.24 -18.18
C VAL A 27 2.15 3.12 -19.11
N ARG A 28 1.65 2.00 -18.54
CA ARG A 28 1.05 0.91 -19.31
C ARG A 28 -0.46 1.12 -19.44
N THR A 29 -0.94 1.08 -20.66
CA THR A 29 -2.37 1.15 -21.00
C THR A 29 -2.87 -0.17 -21.61
N ALA A 30 -4.16 -0.25 -21.89
CA ALA A 30 -4.74 -1.40 -22.60
C ALA A 30 -4.14 -1.61 -24.00
N PHE A 31 -3.62 -0.55 -24.64
CA PHE A 31 -3.15 -0.56 -26.03
C PHE A 31 -1.65 -0.39 -26.20
N GLY A 32 -0.88 -0.37 -25.10
CA GLY A 32 0.57 -0.23 -25.14
C GLY A 32 1.12 0.64 -24.02
N TYR A 33 2.14 1.42 -24.35
CA TYR A 33 2.88 2.22 -23.36
C TYR A 33 2.89 3.69 -23.77
N LEU A 34 2.84 4.55 -22.76
CA LEU A 34 2.92 6.00 -22.90
C LEU A 34 4.14 6.49 -22.14
N LEU A 35 4.81 7.49 -22.66
CA LEU A 35 5.84 8.24 -21.96
C LEU A 35 5.30 9.61 -21.62
N LEU A 36 5.35 9.95 -20.36
CA LEU A 36 5.05 11.27 -19.83
C LEU A 36 6.38 11.95 -19.51
N ASP A 37 6.51 13.21 -19.83
CA ASP A 37 7.59 14.07 -19.31
C ASP A 37 7.20 14.67 -17.95
N ARG A 38 8.02 15.55 -17.39
CA ARG A 38 7.76 16.24 -16.13
C ARG A 38 6.39 16.95 -16.13
N GLN A 39 6.05 17.65 -17.21
CA GLN A 39 4.77 18.35 -17.30
C GLN A 39 3.58 17.37 -17.31
N GLY A 40 3.72 16.28 -18.05
CA GLY A 40 2.74 15.20 -18.07
C GLY A 40 2.57 14.53 -16.71
N LEU A 41 3.67 14.27 -16.00
CA LEU A 41 3.66 13.72 -14.64
C LEU A 41 3.01 14.67 -13.64
N GLN A 42 3.32 15.98 -13.70
CA GLN A 42 2.65 16.99 -12.87
C GLN A 42 1.15 17.02 -13.14
N GLY A 43 0.73 16.98 -14.40
CA GLY A 43 -0.69 16.92 -14.76
C GLY A 43 -1.41 15.67 -14.26
N VAL A 44 -0.71 14.54 -14.12
CA VAL A 44 -1.25 13.32 -13.47
C VAL A 44 -1.37 13.53 -11.97
N LEU A 45 -0.33 14.06 -11.32
CA LEU A 45 -0.32 14.31 -9.88
C LEU A 45 -1.46 15.26 -9.49
N ASP A 46 -1.68 16.35 -10.24
CA ASP A 46 -2.75 17.31 -10.00
C ASP A 46 -4.15 16.66 -10.03
N ARG A 47 -4.35 15.67 -10.91
CA ARG A 47 -5.60 14.92 -10.99
C ARG A 47 -5.78 13.89 -9.87
N VAL A 48 -4.70 13.23 -9.49
CA VAL A 48 -4.73 12.27 -8.37
C VAL A 48 -5.03 13.00 -7.06
N GLU A 49 -4.50 14.19 -6.87
CA GLU A 49 -4.75 15.02 -5.68
C GLU A 49 -6.04 15.86 -5.76
N GLY A 50 -6.80 15.77 -6.85
CA GLY A 50 -8.06 16.50 -7.00
C GLY A 50 -7.91 17.99 -7.28
N ARG A 51 -6.69 18.46 -7.62
CA ARG A 51 -6.48 19.86 -8.05
C ARG A 51 -7.05 20.14 -9.45
N THR A 52 -7.18 19.10 -10.24
CA THR A 52 -7.76 19.16 -11.59
C THR A 52 -8.61 17.90 -11.81
N ASP A 53 -9.77 18.06 -12.41
CA ASP A 53 -10.65 16.95 -12.76
C ASP A 53 -10.11 16.08 -13.89
N TRP A 54 -10.44 14.77 -13.86
CA TRP A 54 -10.22 13.89 -14.99
C TRP A 54 -11.11 14.29 -16.18
N GLY A 55 -10.49 14.48 -17.33
CA GLY A 55 -11.16 14.84 -18.58
C GLY A 55 -12.06 13.73 -19.13
N ASP A 56 -12.68 13.98 -20.28
CA ASP A 56 -13.58 13.04 -20.93
C ASP A 56 -12.87 11.82 -21.52
N CYS A 57 -13.60 10.70 -21.59
CA CYS A 57 -13.17 9.49 -22.26
C CYS A 57 -12.93 9.71 -23.75
N ASP A 58 -11.79 9.28 -24.26
CA ASP A 58 -11.51 9.23 -25.69
C ASP A 58 -12.05 7.94 -26.34
N ARG A 59 -11.91 7.82 -27.67
CA ARG A 59 -12.40 6.65 -28.42
C ARG A 59 -11.72 5.35 -27.97
N LEU A 60 -10.42 5.38 -27.66
CA LEU A 60 -9.66 4.19 -27.25
C LEU A 60 -10.03 3.75 -25.83
N SER A 61 -10.22 4.69 -24.90
CA SER A 61 -10.60 4.34 -23.52
C SER A 61 -12.01 3.71 -23.45
N ARG A 62 -12.92 4.10 -24.37
CA ARG A 62 -14.25 3.49 -24.48
C ARG A 62 -14.21 2.03 -24.92
N LEU A 63 -13.19 1.63 -25.69
CA LEU A 63 -12.97 0.23 -26.10
C LEU A 63 -12.39 -0.65 -25.00
N SER A 64 -11.81 -0.07 -23.93
CA SER A 64 -11.28 -0.82 -22.80
C SER A 64 -12.42 -1.44 -21.98
N ARG A 65 -12.57 -2.76 -22.02
CA ARG A 65 -13.65 -3.50 -21.34
C ARG A 65 -13.42 -3.66 -19.83
N ASN A 66 -12.17 -3.65 -19.38
CA ASN A 66 -11.78 -4.03 -18.01
C ASN A 66 -11.55 -2.85 -17.06
N ARG A 67 -11.96 -1.63 -17.42
CA ARG A 67 -11.80 -0.43 -16.59
C ARG A 67 -13.16 0.18 -16.24
N ASN A 68 -13.27 0.66 -15.00
CA ASN A 68 -14.40 1.48 -14.56
C ASN A 68 -14.37 2.87 -15.24
N ALA A 69 -15.41 3.68 -15.03
CA ALA A 69 -15.56 5.00 -15.66
C ALA A 69 -14.36 5.92 -15.37
N THR A 70 -13.92 6.02 -14.10
CA THR A 70 -12.77 6.83 -13.70
C THR A 70 -11.48 6.35 -14.37
N GLY A 71 -11.23 5.04 -14.38
CA GLY A 71 -10.04 4.48 -15.03
C GLY A 71 -10.01 4.71 -16.55
N LYS A 72 -11.18 4.80 -17.23
CA LYS A 72 -11.25 5.17 -18.65
C LYS A 72 -10.92 6.64 -18.89
N ARG A 73 -11.40 7.53 -18.04
CA ARG A 73 -11.08 8.97 -18.08
C ARG A 73 -9.57 9.19 -17.82
N ALA A 74 -9.03 8.56 -16.78
CA ALA A 74 -7.60 8.61 -16.46
C ALA A 74 -6.73 8.12 -17.63
N GLU A 75 -7.08 7.00 -18.26
CA GLU A 75 -6.34 6.47 -19.41
C GLU A 75 -6.40 7.42 -20.63
N ALA A 76 -7.52 8.11 -20.84
CA ALA A 76 -7.65 9.14 -21.88
C ALA A 76 -6.73 10.33 -21.59
N ASP A 77 -6.66 10.78 -20.34
CA ASP A 77 -5.78 11.89 -19.95
C ASP A 77 -4.30 11.51 -20.00
N PHE A 78 -3.92 10.31 -19.59
CA PHE A 78 -2.55 9.83 -19.81
C PHE A 78 -2.15 9.91 -21.27
N ARG A 79 -3.05 9.61 -22.23
CA ARG A 79 -2.79 9.75 -23.66
C ARG A 79 -2.67 11.21 -24.11
N ARG A 80 -3.43 12.14 -23.51
CA ARG A 80 -3.33 13.59 -23.82
C ARG A 80 -2.03 14.19 -23.31
N LEU A 81 -1.59 13.76 -22.13
CA LEU A 81 -0.38 14.23 -21.46
C LEU A 81 0.91 13.55 -21.98
N ALA A 82 0.78 12.49 -22.79
CA ALA A 82 1.93 11.72 -23.25
C ALA A 82 2.71 12.42 -24.35
N VAL A 83 4.02 12.55 -24.16
CA VAL A 83 4.98 13.01 -25.17
C VAL A 83 5.41 11.91 -26.14
N GLY A 84 5.17 10.64 -25.79
CA GLY A 84 5.50 9.49 -26.63
C GLY A 84 4.54 8.32 -26.42
N ARG A 85 4.40 7.49 -27.46
CA ARG A 85 3.52 6.31 -27.44
C ARG A 85 4.19 5.15 -28.13
N SER A 86 3.99 3.93 -27.57
CA SER A 86 4.51 2.71 -28.17
C SER A 86 3.51 1.59 -28.06
N THR A 87 3.38 0.78 -29.09
CA THR A 87 2.72 -0.52 -28.98
C THR A 87 3.65 -1.50 -28.23
N PRO A 88 3.11 -2.61 -27.70
CA PRO A 88 3.94 -3.60 -27.02
C PRO A 88 5.09 -4.18 -27.85
N TRP A 89 4.94 -4.23 -29.18
CA TRP A 89 5.93 -4.78 -30.10
C TRP A 89 7.14 -3.86 -30.33
N PHE A 90 6.96 -2.55 -30.25
CA PHE A 90 8.00 -1.55 -30.51
C PHE A 90 8.59 -0.96 -29.22
N LEU A 91 8.28 -1.52 -28.05
CA LEU A 91 8.75 -0.99 -26.76
C LEU A 91 10.27 -0.90 -26.66
N ARG A 92 11.01 -1.89 -27.18
CA ARG A 92 12.50 -1.85 -27.19
C ARG A 92 13.02 -0.65 -27.94
N GLN A 93 12.51 -0.42 -29.16
CA GLN A 93 12.93 0.73 -29.98
C GLN A 93 12.53 2.05 -29.32
N PHE A 94 11.37 2.07 -28.68
CA PHE A 94 10.87 3.22 -27.93
C PHE A 94 11.78 3.59 -26.76
N CYS A 95 12.21 2.62 -25.96
CA CYS A 95 13.10 2.82 -24.83
C CYS A 95 14.49 3.31 -25.23
N LYS A 96 14.94 3.10 -26.49
CA LYS A 96 16.19 3.66 -27.00
C LYS A 96 16.22 5.19 -27.05
N ASN A 97 15.06 5.82 -27.08
CA ASN A 97 14.95 7.28 -27.12
C ASN A 97 14.97 7.90 -25.71
N LEU A 98 15.10 7.11 -24.66
CA LEU A 98 15.31 7.60 -23.30
C LEU A 98 16.72 8.22 -23.19
N PRO A 99 16.93 9.21 -22.31
CA PRO A 99 18.24 9.79 -22.08
C PRO A 99 19.28 8.74 -21.67
N ASP A 100 20.53 8.95 -22.06
CA ASP A 100 21.63 8.13 -21.61
C ASP A 100 21.77 8.17 -20.08
N LYS A 101 22.20 7.06 -19.50
CA LYS A 101 22.43 6.90 -18.04
C LYS A 101 21.18 7.13 -17.17
N CYS A 102 19.97 6.96 -17.72
CA CYS A 102 18.76 7.06 -16.91
C CYS A 102 18.58 5.83 -16.01
N THR A 103 17.91 6.05 -14.87
CA THR A 103 17.50 5.01 -13.95
C THR A 103 15.98 4.85 -13.98
N TYR A 104 15.52 3.62 -14.09
CA TYR A 104 14.11 3.29 -13.94
C TYR A 104 13.82 2.87 -12.50
N TYR A 105 13.00 3.65 -11.80
CA TYR A 105 12.49 3.31 -10.48
C TYR A 105 11.15 2.62 -10.59
N ASN A 106 11.02 1.43 -10.02
CA ASN A 106 9.74 0.75 -9.89
C ASN A 106 9.41 0.59 -8.41
N VAL A 107 8.50 1.40 -7.92
CA VAL A 107 8.16 1.47 -6.49
C VAL A 107 6.78 0.90 -6.16
N GLY A 108 5.96 0.54 -7.17
CA GLY A 108 4.60 0.01 -6.98
C GLY A 108 4.39 -1.40 -7.51
N HIS A 109 5.46 -2.10 -7.90
CA HIS A 109 5.39 -3.45 -8.47
C HIS A 109 4.56 -3.58 -9.77
N SER A 110 4.12 -2.47 -10.36
CA SER A 110 3.54 -2.45 -11.70
C SER A 110 4.64 -2.56 -12.76
N ASN A 111 4.32 -2.97 -13.98
CA ASN A 111 5.29 -3.05 -15.10
C ASN A 111 6.51 -3.97 -14.89
N LEU A 112 6.60 -4.78 -13.84
CA LEU A 112 7.66 -5.79 -13.64
C LEU A 112 7.41 -7.03 -14.53
N THR A 113 7.32 -6.80 -15.84
CA THR A 113 7.13 -7.83 -16.88
C THR A 113 8.42 -8.06 -17.65
N ASP A 114 8.61 -9.27 -18.20
CA ASP A 114 9.78 -9.60 -19.01
C ASP A 114 9.95 -8.61 -20.17
N ARG A 115 8.84 -8.21 -20.80
CA ARG A 115 8.85 -7.25 -21.90
C ARG A 115 9.42 -5.89 -21.50
N VAL A 116 8.94 -5.32 -20.38
CA VAL A 116 9.39 -3.99 -19.93
C VAL A 116 10.84 -4.05 -19.47
N LEU A 117 11.16 -5.00 -18.59
CA LEU A 117 12.50 -5.11 -18.02
C LEU A 117 13.56 -5.39 -19.09
N SER A 118 13.26 -6.30 -20.05
CA SER A 118 14.16 -6.57 -21.17
C SER A 118 14.34 -5.37 -22.10
N ALA A 119 13.27 -4.59 -22.35
CA ALA A 119 13.36 -3.41 -23.19
C ALA A 119 14.23 -2.32 -22.56
N LEU A 120 14.05 -2.08 -21.25
CA LEU A 120 14.84 -1.11 -20.50
C LEU A 120 16.31 -1.53 -20.37
N LYS A 121 16.58 -2.81 -20.03
CA LYS A 121 17.95 -3.35 -19.99
C LYS A 121 18.65 -3.21 -21.35
N TRP A 122 17.96 -3.55 -22.42
CA TRP A 122 18.52 -3.42 -23.77
C TRP A 122 18.83 -1.97 -24.16
N ALA A 123 18.07 -1.01 -23.61
CA ALA A 123 18.34 0.42 -23.77
C ALA A 123 19.44 0.95 -22.83
N GLY A 124 20.06 0.11 -22.01
CA GLY A 124 21.12 0.51 -21.06
C GLY A 124 20.60 1.23 -19.81
N VAL A 125 19.31 1.12 -19.52
CA VAL A 125 18.68 1.75 -18.36
C VAL A 125 19.02 0.97 -17.09
N HIS A 126 19.47 1.66 -16.04
CA HIS A 126 19.68 1.08 -14.71
C HIS A 126 18.34 0.79 -14.04
N LEU A 127 18.16 -0.42 -13.51
CA LEU A 127 16.89 -0.86 -12.94
C LEU A 127 16.94 -0.89 -11.42
N THR A 128 16.18 0.01 -10.79
CA THR A 128 15.99 0.07 -9.33
C THR A 128 14.55 -0.32 -8.99
N VAL A 129 14.39 -1.31 -8.11
CA VAL A 129 13.07 -1.82 -7.71
C VAL A 129 12.93 -1.75 -6.20
N LEU A 130 11.88 -1.12 -5.70
CA LEU A 130 11.52 -1.19 -4.29
C LEU A 130 10.64 -2.42 -4.04
N VAL A 131 11.03 -3.26 -3.08
CA VAL A 131 10.25 -4.41 -2.62
C VAL A 131 9.60 -4.06 -1.29
N HIS A 132 8.27 -4.07 -1.24
CA HIS A 132 7.50 -3.74 -0.04
C HIS A 132 7.44 -4.87 0.97
N ASP A 133 7.29 -6.10 0.49
CA ASP A 133 7.26 -7.34 1.26
C ASP A 133 7.34 -8.56 0.35
N VAL A 134 7.44 -9.72 0.96
CA VAL A 134 7.28 -11.03 0.32
C VAL A 134 6.20 -11.90 1.00
N ILE A 135 5.30 -11.24 1.73
CA ILE A 135 4.17 -11.88 2.44
C ILE A 135 3.41 -12.86 1.53
N PRO A 136 3.13 -12.57 0.23
CA PRO A 136 2.46 -13.54 -0.63
C PRO A 136 3.19 -14.87 -0.81
N LEU A 137 4.50 -14.91 -0.62
CA LEU A 137 5.30 -16.15 -0.73
C LEU A 137 5.38 -16.91 0.59
N GLU A 138 5.39 -16.20 1.71
CA GLU A 138 5.53 -16.76 3.05
C GLU A 138 4.19 -17.19 3.66
N TYR A 139 3.15 -16.44 3.34
CA TYR A 139 1.79 -16.65 3.84
C TYR A 139 0.79 -16.80 2.68
N PRO A 140 0.95 -17.82 1.81
CA PRO A 140 0.09 -18.02 0.65
C PRO A 140 -1.39 -18.19 1.03
N GLN A 141 -1.68 -18.69 2.25
CA GLN A 141 -3.03 -18.85 2.79
C GLN A 141 -3.78 -17.52 2.99
N PHE A 142 -3.07 -16.40 3.16
CA PHE A 142 -3.67 -15.07 3.29
C PHE A 142 -3.97 -14.42 1.93
N GLN A 143 -3.54 -15.04 0.84
CA GLN A 143 -3.61 -14.44 -0.49
C GLN A 143 -4.87 -14.89 -1.24
N ARG A 144 -5.31 -14.04 -2.17
CA ARG A 144 -6.34 -14.45 -3.16
C ARG A 144 -5.83 -15.63 -3.99
N ARG A 145 -6.72 -16.55 -4.27
CA ARG A 145 -6.40 -17.70 -5.13
C ARG A 145 -5.81 -17.23 -6.47
N GLY A 146 -4.71 -17.82 -6.89
CA GLY A 146 -4.07 -17.53 -8.17
C GLY A 146 -3.13 -16.31 -8.17
N THR A 147 -2.89 -15.61 -7.04
CA THR A 147 -1.99 -14.45 -7.00
C THR A 147 -0.55 -14.79 -6.60
N VAL A 148 -0.33 -15.88 -5.90
CA VAL A 148 0.99 -16.28 -5.35
C VAL A 148 2.01 -16.55 -6.48
N GLU A 149 1.66 -17.35 -7.48
CA GLU A 149 2.59 -17.68 -8.56
C GLU A 149 2.95 -16.49 -9.46
N PRO A 150 1.99 -15.62 -9.88
CA PRO A 150 2.34 -14.37 -10.52
C PRO A 150 3.27 -13.48 -9.70
N PHE A 151 3.08 -13.42 -8.38
CA PHE A 151 3.96 -12.68 -7.48
C PHE A 151 5.36 -13.32 -7.41
N ARG A 152 5.45 -14.64 -7.26
CA ARG A 152 6.72 -15.38 -7.31
C ARG A 152 7.50 -15.12 -8.60
N ALA A 153 6.81 -15.18 -9.73
CA ALA A 153 7.41 -14.89 -11.04
C ALA A 153 7.91 -13.43 -11.12
N LYS A 154 7.20 -12.49 -10.49
CA LYS A 154 7.60 -11.09 -10.40
C LYS A 154 8.90 -10.92 -9.59
N ILE A 155 9.00 -11.51 -8.40
CA ILE A 155 10.22 -11.43 -7.56
C ILE A 155 11.40 -12.14 -8.23
N LYS A 156 11.16 -13.25 -8.94
CA LYS A 156 12.21 -13.89 -9.76
C LYS A 156 12.76 -12.95 -10.84
N ARG A 157 11.90 -12.17 -11.52
CA ARG A 157 12.34 -11.18 -12.51
C ARG A 157 13.13 -10.03 -11.86
N VAL A 158 12.68 -9.56 -10.70
CA VAL A 158 13.41 -8.55 -9.92
C VAL A 158 14.83 -9.06 -9.63
N ARG A 159 14.96 -10.26 -9.09
CA ARG A 159 16.27 -10.87 -8.84
C ARG A 159 17.16 -10.95 -10.11
N GLN A 160 16.56 -11.26 -11.25
CA GLN A 160 17.31 -11.44 -12.52
C GLN A 160 17.68 -10.14 -13.21
N CYS A 161 16.88 -9.10 -13.05
CA CYS A 161 16.98 -7.91 -13.87
C CYS A 161 17.37 -6.64 -13.10
N ALA A 162 17.04 -6.54 -11.82
CA ALA A 162 17.36 -5.35 -11.04
C ALA A 162 18.87 -5.19 -10.84
N ASP A 163 19.35 -3.99 -11.01
CA ASP A 163 20.71 -3.58 -10.65
C ASP A 163 20.79 -3.22 -9.17
N LEU A 164 19.70 -2.63 -8.64
CA LEU A 164 19.53 -2.31 -7.23
C LEU A 164 18.13 -2.68 -6.76
N VAL A 165 18.04 -3.32 -5.59
CA VAL A 165 16.78 -3.54 -4.88
C VAL A 165 16.77 -2.67 -3.63
N ILE A 166 15.74 -1.86 -3.48
CA ILE A 166 15.48 -1.10 -2.27
C ILE A 166 14.51 -1.91 -1.42
N TYR A 167 14.81 -2.08 -0.16
CA TYR A 167 13.94 -2.70 0.85
C TYR A 167 13.50 -1.64 1.85
N ASN A 168 12.27 -1.69 2.28
CA ASN A 168 11.73 -0.74 3.25
C ASN A 168 12.14 -1.03 4.70
N SER A 169 12.76 -2.19 4.96
CA SER A 169 13.27 -2.61 6.28
C SER A 169 14.33 -3.70 6.13
N GLU A 170 15.17 -3.91 7.15
CA GLU A 170 16.09 -5.06 7.20
C GLU A 170 15.33 -6.38 7.26
N ASP A 171 14.21 -6.45 8.01
CA ASP A 171 13.32 -7.62 8.02
C ASP A 171 12.82 -7.97 6.61
N THR A 172 12.33 -6.98 5.86
CA THR A 172 11.90 -7.18 4.47
C THR A 172 13.06 -7.62 3.57
N ARG A 173 14.26 -7.05 3.76
CA ARG A 173 15.46 -7.46 3.03
C ARG A 173 15.78 -8.92 3.28
N ASP A 174 15.94 -9.31 4.54
CA ASP A 174 16.34 -10.65 4.93
C ASP A 174 15.36 -11.70 4.40
N ARG A 175 14.07 -11.46 4.53
CA ARG A 175 13.00 -12.33 4.04
C ARG A 175 13.00 -12.43 2.52
N THR A 176 13.15 -11.30 1.82
CA THR A 176 13.17 -11.25 0.35
C THR A 176 14.42 -11.93 -0.19
N GLU A 177 15.59 -11.64 0.37
CA GLU A 177 16.86 -12.26 -0.05
C GLU A 177 16.88 -13.76 0.23
N ALA A 178 16.29 -14.22 1.34
CA ALA A 178 16.13 -15.64 1.62
C ALA A 178 15.32 -16.37 0.53
N GLN A 179 14.26 -15.72 0.02
CA GLN A 179 13.50 -16.25 -1.12
C GLN A 179 14.34 -16.20 -2.41
N MET A 180 15.01 -15.10 -2.69
CA MET A 180 15.79 -14.91 -3.92
C MET A 180 17.01 -15.83 -4.00
N LYS A 181 17.68 -16.10 -2.88
CA LYS A 181 18.84 -17.02 -2.79
C LYS A 181 18.52 -18.42 -3.30
N GLN A 182 17.28 -18.88 -3.13
CA GLN A 182 16.85 -20.18 -3.64
C GLN A 182 16.88 -20.26 -5.19
N TRP A 183 16.90 -19.11 -5.87
CA TRP A 183 16.85 -19.02 -7.33
C TRP A 183 18.15 -18.53 -7.97
N GLY A 184 19.17 -18.18 -7.17
CA GLY A 184 20.52 -17.82 -7.63
C GLY A 184 21.09 -16.58 -6.95
N ALA A 185 22.08 -15.95 -7.59
CA ALA A 185 22.78 -14.77 -7.07
C ALA A 185 21.84 -13.59 -6.82
N LEU A 186 22.12 -12.83 -5.77
CA LEU A 186 21.35 -11.65 -5.38
C LEU A 186 21.78 -10.42 -6.18
N PRO A 187 20.86 -9.50 -6.53
CA PRO A 187 21.19 -8.15 -6.93
C PRO A 187 21.78 -7.34 -5.75
N GLN A 188 22.33 -6.16 -6.05
CA GLN A 188 22.70 -5.22 -5.00
C GLN A 188 21.47 -4.81 -4.20
N GLY A 189 21.57 -4.76 -2.87
CA GLY A 189 20.48 -4.39 -1.95
C GLY A 189 20.79 -3.15 -1.13
N LEU A 190 19.77 -2.34 -0.87
CA LEU A 190 19.81 -1.17 0.00
C LEU A 190 18.57 -1.14 0.87
N VAL A 191 18.71 -0.89 2.16
CA VAL A 191 17.56 -0.63 3.04
C VAL A 191 17.33 0.87 3.16
N ALA A 192 16.08 1.29 2.94
CA ALA A 192 15.64 2.66 3.12
C ALA A 192 14.24 2.64 3.75
N HIS A 193 14.14 3.01 5.01
CA HIS A 193 12.88 3.06 5.73
C HIS A 193 11.92 4.06 5.07
N LEU A 194 10.63 3.70 5.08
CA LEU A 194 9.59 4.61 4.58
C LEU A 194 9.38 5.76 5.55
N GLY A 195 9.24 6.96 5.02
CA GLY A 195 8.78 8.10 5.79
C GLY A 195 7.29 8.01 6.09
N THR A 196 6.87 8.59 7.19
CA THR A 196 5.45 8.69 7.57
C THR A 196 5.01 10.14 7.52
N ILE A 197 4.04 10.43 6.65
CA ILE A 197 3.36 11.72 6.61
C ILE A 197 1.96 11.49 7.19
N THR A 198 1.70 12.07 8.36
CA THR A 198 0.37 12.02 8.97
C THR A 198 -0.47 13.20 8.45
N PRO A 199 -1.70 12.93 7.98
CA PRO A 199 -2.64 13.99 7.66
C PRO A 199 -2.91 14.86 8.88
N VAL A 200 -3.19 16.13 8.66
CA VAL A 200 -3.64 17.02 9.75
C VAL A 200 -5.02 16.55 10.22
N PRO A 201 -5.20 16.25 11.52
CA PRO A 201 -6.48 15.81 12.04
C PRO A 201 -7.56 16.90 11.88
N ASP A 202 -8.72 16.51 11.37
CA ASP A 202 -9.89 17.41 11.26
C ASP A 202 -11.13 16.74 11.83
N SER A 203 -11.50 17.13 13.03
CA SER A 203 -12.72 16.62 13.70
C SER A 203 -13.99 17.06 13.03
N ALA A 204 -14.00 18.17 12.28
CA ALA A 204 -15.17 18.62 11.55
C ALA A 204 -15.48 17.74 10.33
N ALA A 205 -14.49 16.98 9.85
CA ALA A 205 -14.66 16.03 8.77
C ALA A 205 -15.24 14.66 9.23
N LEU A 206 -15.43 14.46 10.54
CA LEU A 206 -16.04 13.24 11.08
C LEU A 206 -17.55 13.20 10.82
N PRO A 207 -18.11 12.00 10.53
CA PRO A 207 -19.55 11.80 10.55
C PRO A 207 -20.16 12.18 11.90
N PRO A 208 -21.43 12.65 11.96
CA PRO A 208 -22.08 13.09 13.22
C PRO A 208 -22.14 12.03 14.33
N SER A 209 -22.05 10.74 13.98
CA SER A 209 -22.01 9.62 14.92
C SER A 209 -20.63 9.31 15.50
N LEU A 210 -19.60 10.09 15.11
CA LEU A 210 -18.22 9.90 15.51
C LEU A 210 -17.61 11.22 16.04
N PRO A 211 -16.68 11.17 17.03
CA PRO A 211 -16.30 9.95 17.75
C PRO A 211 -17.36 9.46 18.72
N PRO A 212 -17.29 8.23 19.25
CA PRO A 212 -18.14 7.80 20.36
C PRO A 212 -17.94 8.69 21.59
N GLU A 213 -18.99 8.86 22.41
CA GLU A 213 -18.90 9.59 23.68
C GLU A 213 -18.03 8.83 24.72
N GLN A 214 -18.03 7.51 24.63
CA GLN A 214 -17.24 6.63 25.50
C GLN A 214 -15.81 6.48 24.97
N PRO A 215 -14.82 6.14 25.86
CA PRO A 215 -13.49 5.76 25.42
C PRO A 215 -13.53 4.65 24.36
N TYR A 216 -12.73 4.80 23.33
CA TYR A 216 -12.73 3.85 22.21
C TYR A 216 -11.32 3.49 21.77
N PHE A 217 -11.18 2.31 21.21
CA PHE A 217 -10.01 1.82 20.51
C PHE A 217 -10.24 1.82 19.00
N VAL A 218 -9.16 1.96 18.24
CA VAL A 218 -9.21 1.89 16.78
C VAL A 218 -8.29 0.79 16.25
N THR A 219 -8.68 0.16 15.16
CA THR A 219 -7.77 -0.60 14.29
C THR A 219 -7.92 -0.10 12.86
N VAL A 220 -6.78 0.13 12.18
CA VAL A 220 -6.77 0.78 10.86
C VAL A 220 -6.13 -0.13 9.82
N GLY A 221 -6.82 -0.31 8.70
CA GLY A 221 -6.33 -1.05 7.55
C GLY A 221 -7.39 -1.89 6.87
N THR A 222 -7.07 -2.40 5.69
CA THR A 222 -7.95 -3.33 4.95
C THR A 222 -8.29 -4.54 5.81
N ILE A 223 -9.57 -4.91 5.84
CA ILE A 223 -10.04 -6.08 6.61
C ILE A 223 -9.69 -7.34 5.81
N GLU A 224 -8.47 -7.84 6.01
CA GLU A 224 -7.88 -9.01 5.35
C GLU A 224 -7.27 -9.99 6.37
N PRO A 225 -7.03 -11.27 6.04
CA PRO A 225 -6.63 -12.30 7.00
C PRO A 225 -5.40 -11.95 7.82
N ARG A 226 -4.35 -11.38 7.19
CA ARG A 226 -3.11 -11.07 7.89
C ARG A 226 -3.25 -9.98 8.97
N LYS A 227 -4.28 -9.13 8.88
CA LYS A 227 -4.58 -8.09 9.88
C LYS A 227 -5.27 -8.64 11.13
N ASN A 228 -5.74 -9.90 11.07
CA ASN A 228 -6.20 -10.68 12.21
C ASN A 228 -7.36 -10.03 13.01
N HIS A 229 -8.31 -9.41 12.30
CA HIS A 229 -9.46 -8.80 12.96
C HIS A 229 -10.29 -9.80 13.77
N ILE A 230 -10.26 -11.09 13.39
CA ILE A 230 -10.92 -12.15 14.14
C ILE A 230 -10.44 -12.20 15.59
N PHE A 231 -9.16 -11.97 15.85
CA PHE A 231 -8.59 -11.93 17.17
C PHE A 231 -9.20 -10.82 18.04
N LEU A 232 -9.39 -9.62 17.49
CA LEU A 232 -10.06 -8.52 18.20
C LEU A 232 -11.52 -8.81 18.44
N LEU A 233 -12.23 -9.35 17.46
CA LEU A 233 -13.63 -9.74 17.62
C LEU A 233 -13.82 -10.79 18.72
N ASP A 234 -12.88 -11.73 18.87
CA ASP A 234 -12.89 -12.72 19.94
C ASP A 234 -12.67 -12.08 21.32
N ILE A 235 -11.74 -11.09 21.40
CA ILE A 235 -11.50 -10.34 22.64
C ILE A 235 -12.76 -9.58 23.05
N TRP A 236 -13.39 -8.84 22.14
CA TRP A 236 -14.59 -8.06 22.43
C TRP A 236 -15.77 -8.93 22.81
N GLN A 237 -15.92 -10.11 22.19
CA GLN A 237 -16.93 -11.10 22.59
C GLN A 237 -16.71 -11.58 24.02
N GLN A 238 -15.48 -11.76 24.47
CA GLN A 238 -15.15 -12.18 25.82
C GLN A 238 -15.32 -11.07 26.88
N LEU A 239 -15.02 -9.81 26.49
CA LEU A 239 -15.24 -8.65 27.36
C LEU A 239 -16.73 -8.37 27.60
N GLY A 240 -17.59 -8.76 26.65
CA GLY A 240 -19.04 -8.66 26.79
C GLY A 240 -19.60 -7.25 26.49
N PRO A 241 -20.84 -6.98 26.95
CA PRO A 241 -21.56 -5.75 26.56
C PRO A 241 -20.97 -4.45 27.14
N ASP A 242 -20.22 -4.55 28.23
CA ASP A 242 -19.58 -3.40 28.88
C ASP A 242 -18.17 -3.13 28.32
N ALA A 243 -17.79 -3.83 27.25
CA ALA A 243 -16.51 -3.60 26.57
C ALA A 243 -16.41 -2.15 26.06
N PRO A 244 -15.19 -1.54 26.05
CA PRO A 244 -15.00 -0.26 25.40
C PRO A 244 -15.34 -0.34 23.90
N VAL A 245 -15.59 0.80 23.27
CA VAL A 245 -15.91 0.79 21.83
C VAL A 245 -14.67 0.43 21.02
N LEU A 246 -14.81 -0.48 20.03
CA LEU A 246 -13.82 -0.80 19.00
C LEU A 246 -14.30 -0.29 17.65
N LEU A 247 -13.51 0.57 17.04
CA LEU A 247 -13.73 1.06 15.67
C LEU A 247 -12.78 0.33 14.72
N ILE A 248 -13.35 -0.44 13.80
CA ILE A 248 -12.60 -1.12 12.73
C ILE A 248 -12.64 -0.23 11.49
N CYS A 249 -11.57 0.51 11.27
CA CYS A 249 -11.49 1.54 10.22
C CYS A 249 -10.79 0.99 8.96
N GLY A 250 -11.57 0.64 7.95
CA GLY A 250 -11.03 0.15 6.67
C GLY A 250 -12.06 -0.45 5.75
N ALA A 251 -11.64 -0.72 4.52
CA ALA A 251 -12.48 -1.41 3.55
C ALA A 251 -12.34 -2.94 3.70
N ARG A 252 -13.42 -3.67 3.42
CA ARG A 252 -13.40 -5.12 3.32
C ARG A 252 -12.50 -5.57 2.18
N GLY A 253 -11.57 -6.46 2.46
CA GLY A 253 -10.58 -6.98 1.55
C GLY A 253 -10.98 -8.30 0.88
N TRP A 254 -10.27 -9.37 1.19
CA TRP A 254 -10.46 -10.68 0.56
C TRP A 254 -10.22 -11.82 1.57
N ASN A 255 -10.72 -13.02 1.24
CA ASN A 255 -10.51 -14.28 1.98
C ASN A 255 -10.78 -14.16 3.49
N ASN A 256 -11.76 -13.36 3.87
CA ASN A 256 -12.04 -13.06 5.27
C ASN A 256 -13.54 -13.19 5.61
N ASP A 257 -14.21 -14.12 4.95
CA ASP A 257 -15.66 -14.30 5.01
C ASP A 257 -16.13 -14.50 6.46
N VAL A 258 -15.41 -15.27 7.26
CA VAL A 258 -15.73 -15.48 8.69
C VAL A 258 -15.75 -14.16 9.48
N VAL A 259 -14.83 -13.24 9.17
CA VAL A 259 -14.83 -11.91 9.79
C VAL A 259 -15.98 -11.07 9.26
N PHE A 260 -16.26 -11.13 7.96
CA PHE A 260 -17.36 -10.39 7.34
C PHE A 260 -18.71 -10.83 7.88
N ASP A 261 -18.96 -12.15 8.01
CA ASP A 261 -20.18 -12.70 8.59
C ASP A 261 -20.38 -12.23 10.04
N ARG A 262 -19.29 -12.15 10.82
CA ARG A 262 -19.36 -11.65 12.19
C ARG A 262 -19.64 -10.14 12.24
N LEU A 263 -19.02 -9.36 11.35
CA LEU A 263 -19.28 -7.91 11.24
C LEU A 263 -20.73 -7.63 10.81
N ASP A 264 -21.26 -8.44 9.89
CA ASP A 264 -22.65 -8.31 9.42
C ASP A 264 -23.68 -8.67 10.51
N ALA A 265 -23.30 -9.52 11.48
CA ALA A 265 -24.13 -9.93 12.61
C ALA A 265 -24.02 -9.00 13.84
N LEU A 266 -23.18 -7.95 13.80
CA LEU A 266 -23.02 -7.01 14.91
C LEU A 266 -24.28 -6.16 15.12
N ASP A 267 -24.58 -5.88 16.39
CA ASP A 267 -25.52 -4.83 16.74
C ASP A 267 -24.94 -3.46 16.31
N PRO A 268 -25.65 -2.68 15.48
CA PRO A 268 -25.19 -1.35 15.07
C PRO A 268 -24.91 -0.39 16.24
N ASN A 269 -25.55 -0.62 17.39
CA ASN A 269 -25.35 0.16 18.62
C ASN A 269 -24.38 -0.53 19.60
N GLY A 270 -23.83 -1.67 19.22
CA GLY A 270 -22.90 -2.43 20.03
C GLY A 270 -21.52 -1.80 20.17
N PRO A 271 -20.66 -2.44 20.99
CA PRO A 271 -19.32 -1.93 21.25
C PRO A 271 -18.36 -2.09 20.06
N VAL A 272 -18.66 -2.90 19.04
CA VAL A 272 -17.81 -3.05 17.86
C VAL A 272 -18.52 -2.44 16.65
N ARG A 273 -17.82 -1.55 15.94
CA ARG A 273 -18.36 -0.85 14.78
C ARG A 273 -17.37 -0.87 13.60
N GLU A 274 -17.88 -1.23 12.42
CA GLU A 274 -17.12 -1.14 11.17
C GLU A 274 -17.30 0.26 10.55
N ILE A 275 -16.18 0.95 10.28
CA ILE A 275 -16.17 2.30 9.73
C ILE A 275 -15.42 2.29 8.40
N ALA A 276 -16.13 2.55 7.32
CA ALA A 276 -15.54 2.66 5.98
C ALA A 276 -15.60 4.10 5.46
N ASN A 277 -14.79 4.38 4.44
CA ASN A 277 -14.85 5.62 3.63
C ASN A 277 -14.62 6.93 4.40
N LEU A 278 -13.84 6.92 5.47
CA LEU A 278 -13.36 8.16 6.09
C LEU A 278 -12.34 8.86 5.18
N SER A 279 -12.34 10.19 5.19
CA SER A 279 -11.21 10.96 4.65
C SER A 279 -9.97 10.74 5.53
N ASP A 280 -8.78 10.99 4.97
CA ASP A 280 -7.53 10.83 5.74
C ASP A 280 -7.49 11.77 6.95
N ALA A 281 -8.01 13.00 6.83
CA ALA A 281 -8.10 13.97 7.93
C ALA A 281 -9.09 13.53 9.03
N ALA A 282 -10.24 12.97 8.65
CA ALA A 282 -11.21 12.40 9.58
C ALA A 282 -10.64 11.17 10.31
N LEU A 283 -9.97 10.27 9.58
CA LEU A 283 -9.33 9.11 10.18
C LEU A 283 -8.22 9.52 11.15
N ALA A 284 -7.40 10.52 10.80
CA ALA A 284 -6.36 11.04 11.68
C ALA A 284 -6.96 11.62 12.97
N ALA A 285 -8.07 12.37 12.89
CA ALA A 285 -8.78 12.90 14.06
C ALA A 285 -9.33 11.77 14.95
N LEU A 286 -9.89 10.72 14.32
CA LEU A 286 -10.41 9.56 15.04
C LEU A 286 -9.31 8.77 15.74
N VAL A 287 -8.16 8.58 15.07
CA VAL A 287 -6.98 7.91 15.66
C VAL A 287 -6.43 8.74 16.81
N GLN A 288 -6.28 10.05 16.63
CA GLN A 288 -5.73 10.94 17.64
C GLN A 288 -6.58 10.98 18.93
N GLY A 289 -7.91 10.89 18.81
CA GLY A 289 -8.84 10.87 19.94
C GLY A 289 -9.01 9.50 20.61
N ALA A 290 -8.44 8.43 20.06
CA ALA A 290 -8.60 7.08 20.58
C ALA A 290 -7.80 6.86 21.89
N ALA A 291 -8.33 6.03 22.79
CA ALA A 291 -7.62 5.54 23.96
C ALA A 291 -6.38 4.70 23.58
N GLY A 292 -6.47 4.02 22.44
CA GLY A 292 -5.37 3.28 21.84
C GLY A 292 -5.68 2.75 20.44
N ALA A 293 -4.63 2.46 19.69
CA ALA A 293 -4.70 1.84 18.37
C ALA A 293 -4.17 0.40 18.44
N LEU A 294 -4.92 -0.55 17.90
CA LEU A 294 -4.69 -1.99 18.05
C LEU A 294 -4.30 -2.63 16.71
N PHE A 295 -3.16 -3.30 16.68
CA PHE A 295 -2.62 -3.93 15.47
C PHE A 295 -2.19 -5.38 15.73
N PRO A 296 -3.14 -6.34 15.76
CA PRO A 296 -2.85 -7.76 15.99
C PRO A 296 -2.35 -8.48 14.74
N SER A 297 -1.72 -7.77 13.82
CA SER A 297 -1.30 -8.29 12.52
C SER A 297 -0.40 -9.52 12.66
N LEU A 298 -0.63 -10.54 11.82
CA LEU A 298 0.18 -11.75 11.74
C LEU A 298 1.44 -11.55 10.87
N ALA A 299 1.40 -10.60 9.95
CA ALA A 299 2.51 -10.22 9.09
C ALA A 299 2.38 -8.78 8.61
N GLU A 300 3.50 -8.08 8.54
CA GLU A 300 3.61 -6.72 8.00
C GLU A 300 4.83 -6.62 7.06
N GLY A 301 4.72 -5.75 6.05
CA GLY A 301 5.87 -5.39 5.22
C GLY A 301 6.65 -4.21 5.81
N PHE A 302 5.92 -3.25 6.41
CA PHE A 302 6.50 -2.13 7.15
C PHE A 302 5.65 -1.81 8.38
N GLY A 303 4.35 -1.51 8.22
CA GLY A 303 3.46 -1.16 9.33
C GLY A 303 3.22 0.36 9.42
N LEU A 304 2.84 0.99 8.30
CA LEU A 304 2.50 2.42 8.29
C LEU A 304 1.41 2.79 9.32
N PRO A 305 0.29 2.03 9.49
CA PRO A 305 -0.75 2.43 10.43
C PRO A 305 -0.30 2.54 11.89
N PRO A 306 0.45 1.60 12.48
CA PRO A 306 1.00 1.80 13.83
C PRO A 306 1.98 2.97 13.92
N CYS A 307 2.79 3.22 12.89
CA CYS A 307 3.67 4.37 12.82
C CYS A 307 2.89 5.70 12.82
N GLU A 308 1.82 5.78 12.03
CA GLU A 308 0.93 6.94 11.97
C GLU A 308 0.20 7.20 13.29
N ALA A 309 -0.27 6.14 13.95
CA ALA A 309 -0.91 6.26 15.27
C ALA A 309 0.06 6.84 16.30
N LEU A 310 1.31 6.38 16.34
CA LEU A 310 2.34 6.95 17.23
C LEU A 310 2.66 8.41 16.88
N ALA A 311 2.75 8.75 15.61
CA ALA A 311 2.98 10.13 15.17
C ALA A 311 1.83 11.07 15.57
N LEU A 312 0.60 10.54 15.65
CA LEU A 312 -0.58 11.23 16.18
C LEU A 312 -0.65 11.20 17.72
N ARG A 313 0.38 10.68 18.39
CA ARG A 313 0.48 10.53 19.86
C ARG A 313 -0.55 9.57 20.46
N THR A 314 -1.07 8.67 19.69
CA THR A 314 -1.98 7.62 20.15
C THR A 314 -1.16 6.43 20.67
N ARG A 315 -1.54 5.87 21.81
CA ARG A 315 -0.93 4.65 22.33
C ARG A 315 -1.15 3.50 21.37
N VAL A 316 -0.12 2.70 21.13
CA VAL A 316 -0.19 1.56 20.19
C VAL A 316 0.04 0.26 20.96
N LEU A 317 -0.87 -0.69 20.75
CA LEU A 317 -0.70 -2.08 21.12
C LEU A 317 -0.63 -2.89 19.83
N CYS A 318 0.45 -3.62 19.63
CA CYS A 318 0.66 -4.39 18.42
C CYS A 318 1.23 -5.79 18.71
N ASN A 319 1.05 -6.69 17.74
CA ASN A 319 1.70 -7.99 17.77
C ASN A 319 3.22 -7.83 17.74
N ASP A 320 3.90 -8.76 18.39
CA ASP A 320 5.35 -8.82 18.48
C ASP A 320 5.93 -9.30 17.14
N LEU A 321 6.22 -8.35 16.25
CA LEU A 321 6.77 -8.61 14.91
C LEU A 321 8.14 -7.93 14.76
N PRO A 322 9.18 -8.61 14.23
CA PRO A 322 10.52 -8.05 14.06
C PRO A 322 10.52 -6.72 13.31
N VAL A 323 9.79 -6.62 12.21
CA VAL A 323 9.68 -5.40 11.42
C VAL A 323 9.17 -4.20 12.24
N LEU A 324 8.25 -4.40 13.19
CA LEU A 324 7.73 -3.32 14.00
C LEU A 324 8.76 -2.84 15.03
N HIS A 325 9.56 -3.74 15.60
CA HIS A 325 10.67 -3.38 16.48
C HIS A 325 11.74 -2.55 15.78
N GLU A 326 12.00 -2.84 14.51
CA GLU A 326 13.06 -2.20 13.73
C GLU A 326 12.90 -0.67 13.66
N PHE A 327 11.68 -0.17 13.48
CA PHE A 327 11.49 1.28 13.32
C PHE A 327 10.61 1.95 14.37
N LEU A 328 9.81 1.21 15.14
CA LEU A 328 9.03 1.76 16.25
C LEU A 328 9.78 1.67 17.58
N GLY A 329 10.81 0.83 17.67
CA GLY A 329 11.61 0.68 18.87
C GLY A 329 10.76 0.27 20.07
N TYR A 330 10.86 1.02 21.16
CA TYR A 330 10.15 0.76 22.42
C TYR A 330 8.89 1.60 22.62
N MET A 331 8.43 2.32 21.58
CA MET A 331 7.27 3.21 21.70
C MET A 331 5.93 2.46 21.85
N PRO A 332 5.66 1.37 21.11
CA PRO A 332 4.45 0.57 21.30
C PRO A 332 4.55 -0.36 22.50
N VAL A 333 3.39 -0.81 22.97
CA VAL A 333 3.30 -2.03 23.75
C VAL A 333 3.24 -3.21 22.79
N TYR A 334 4.18 -4.14 22.93
CA TYR A 334 4.19 -5.40 22.15
C TYR A 334 3.56 -6.51 22.97
N ALA A 335 2.61 -7.23 22.39
CA ALA A 335 2.02 -8.40 22.98
C ALA A 335 1.75 -9.45 21.91
N SER A 336 2.21 -10.68 22.14
CA SER A 336 1.96 -11.78 21.20
C SER A 336 0.45 -12.04 21.06
N VAL A 337 -0.02 -12.23 19.83
CA VAL A 337 -1.40 -12.66 19.58
C VAL A 337 -1.70 -14.10 20.07
N SER A 338 -0.69 -14.84 20.51
CA SER A 338 -0.87 -16.10 21.24
C SER A 338 -1.27 -15.89 22.69
N ASP A 339 -1.03 -14.71 23.28
CA ASP A 339 -1.38 -14.34 24.65
C ASP A 339 -2.57 -13.38 24.67
N ARG A 340 -3.76 -13.94 24.49
CA ARG A 340 -5.02 -13.18 24.51
C ARG A 340 -5.28 -12.50 25.84
N TYR A 341 -4.87 -13.12 26.96
CA TYR A 341 -5.05 -12.56 28.30
C TYR A 341 -4.26 -11.27 28.49
N GLN A 342 -3.02 -11.21 27.98
CA GLN A 342 -2.22 -9.99 28.01
C GLN A 342 -2.91 -8.85 27.24
N TRP A 343 -3.46 -9.13 26.05
CA TRP A 343 -4.22 -8.14 25.29
C TRP A 343 -5.42 -7.60 26.05
N GLN A 344 -6.22 -8.50 26.67
CA GLN A 344 -7.39 -8.10 27.47
C GLN A 344 -7.03 -7.24 28.68
N LYS A 345 -5.86 -7.44 29.29
CA LYS A 345 -5.41 -6.62 30.43
C LYS A 345 -4.95 -5.23 30.03
N ILE A 346 -4.49 -5.06 28.80
CA ILE A 346 -3.99 -3.78 28.30
C ILE A 346 -5.14 -2.92 27.74
N ILE A 347 -6.15 -3.56 27.16
CA ILE A 347 -7.39 -2.94 26.72
C ILE A 347 -8.25 -2.52 27.91
#